data_085c6f6de9b0d77bf27007a30bc2ab82
#
_entry.id   085c6f6de9b0d77bf27007a30bc2ab82
#
_cell.length_a   1.000
_cell.length_b   1.000
_cell.length_c   1.000
_cell.angle_alpha   90.00
_cell.angle_beta   90.00
_cell.angle_gamma   90.00
#
_symmetry.space_group_name_H-M   'P 1'
#
loop_
_entity.id
_entity.type
_entity.pdbx_description
1 polymer ?
#
loop_
_entity_poly.entity_id
_entity_poly.type
_entity_poly.pdbx_seq_one_letter_code
_entity_poly.pdbx_strand_id
1 'polypeptide(L)'
;GFPESFFEELSANRKLLSEVKERVRSGIPVYAECGGLIYLCDSAHYKGKKYPLAGVLPFEIGFQKKPVGYGYLSLKSRCRSKWFDENALVKAHEFHYSKPILAGSSKPISKLAGTSPGERYQFNVVRGYGIDGKQDGFLQHNLFASFAHLHASANPQWAKGFVELASEYQH
;
A
#
# COMPACT_ATOMS: atom_id res chain seq x y z
N GLY A 1 -10.58 2.43 -5.14
CA GLY A 1 -10.89 2.32 -6.57
C GLY A 1 -10.56 0.94 -7.12
N PHE A 2 -10.90 0.71 -8.36
CA PHE A 2 -10.67 -0.53 -9.08
C PHE A 2 -9.75 -0.28 -10.27
N PRO A 3 -8.43 -0.15 -10.06
CA PRO A 3 -7.47 0.20 -11.12
C PRO A 3 -7.41 -0.85 -12.22
N GLU A 4 -7.79 -2.10 -11.94
CA GLU A 4 -7.82 -3.18 -12.91
C GLU A 4 -8.79 -2.95 -14.07
N SER A 5 -9.76 -2.06 -13.89
CA SER A 5 -10.67 -1.65 -14.97
C SER A 5 -10.03 -0.69 -15.97
N PHE A 6 -8.90 -0.10 -15.62
CA PHE A 6 -8.22 0.97 -16.38
C PHE A 6 -6.71 0.74 -16.49
N PHE A 7 -6.24 -0.51 -16.39
CA PHE A 7 -4.80 -0.79 -16.46
C PHE A 7 -4.16 -0.41 -17.80
N GLU A 8 -4.89 -0.47 -18.90
CA GLU A 8 -4.35 -0.08 -20.19
C GLU A 8 -4.06 1.42 -20.23
N GLU A 9 -5.01 2.24 -19.80
CA GLU A 9 -4.88 3.71 -19.75
C GLU A 9 -3.84 4.13 -18.71
N LEU A 10 -3.88 3.54 -17.51
CA LEU A 10 -2.93 3.85 -16.44
C LEU A 10 -1.50 3.53 -16.87
N SER A 11 -1.29 2.35 -17.47
CA SER A 11 0.04 1.93 -17.94
C SER A 11 0.54 2.73 -19.14
N ALA A 12 -0.36 3.24 -20.00
CA ALA A 12 -0.01 4.05 -21.15
C ALA A 12 0.54 5.42 -20.74
N ASN A 13 0.12 5.96 -19.60
CA ASN A 13 0.56 7.28 -19.12
C ASN A 13 1.93 7.22 -18.44
N ARG A 14 2.97 6.88 -19.22
CA ARG A 14 4.36 6.71 -18.74
C ARG A 14 4.91 7.93 -18.04
N LYS A 15 4.54 9.13 -18.53
CA LYS A 15 4.98 10.39 -17.94
C LYS A 15 4.47 10.50 -16.50
N LEU A 16 3.18 10.30 -16.27
CA LEU A 16 2.60 10.37 -14.93
C LEU A 16 3.18 9.31 -13.99
N LEU A 17 3.39 8.07 -14.48
CA LEU A 17 4.01 7.02 -13.68
C LEU A 17 5.41 7.43 -13.19
N SER A 18 6.22 8.01 -14.09
CA SER A 18 7.58 8.49 -13.74
C SER A 18 7.52 9.66 -12.76
N GLU A 19 6.67 10.65 -13.00
CA GLU A 19 6.49 11.80 -12.12
C GLU A 19 6.05 11.39 -10.71
N VAL A 20 5.08 10.50 -10.59
CA VAL A 20 4.64 9.97 -9.29
C VAL A 20 5.80 9.28 -8.57
N LYS A 21 6.55 8.44 -9.29
CA LYS A 21 7.72 7.76 -8.71
C LYS A 21 8.77 8.74 -8.18
N GLU A 22 9.09 9.76 -8.97
CA GLU A 22 10.07 10.78 -8.59
C GLU A 22 9.60 11.60 -7.40
N ARG A 23 8.32 12.01 -7.38
CA ARG A 23 7.75 12.77 -6.27
C ARG A 23 7.74 11.97 -4.97
N VAL A 24 7.37 10.69 -5.02
CA VAL A 24 7.43 9.85 -3.82
C VAL A 24 8.87 9.68 -3.35
N ARG A 25 9.84 9.49 -4.25
CA ARG A 25 11.26 9.40 -3.91
C ARG A 25 11.84 10.71 -3.34
N SER A 26 11.32 11.84 -3.77
CA SER A 26 11.70 13.14 -3.19
C SER A 26 11.13 13.40 -1.80
N GLY A 27 10.34 12.45 -1.27
CA GLY A 27 9.84 12.50 0.11
C GLY A 27 8.49 13.22 0.28
N ILE A 28 7.76 13.49 -0.81
CA ILE A 28 6.39 14.00 -0.67
C ILE A 28 5.57 13.03 0.19
N PRO A 29 4.77 13.51 1.15
CA PRO A 29 3.87 12.65 1.90
C PRO A 29 2.83 12.01 0.99
N VAL A 30 2.69 10.70 1.09
CA VAL A 30 1.73 9.92 0.30
C VAL A 30 0.96 8.96 1.18
N TYR A 31 -0.36 9.02 1.06
CA TYR A 31 -1.28 8.06 1.66
C TYR A 31 -2.01 7.29 0.55
N ALA A 32 -1.83 5.97 0.52
CA ALA A 32 -2.35 5.13 -0.56
C ALA A 32 -3.16 3.94 0.00
N GLU A 33 -4.46 3.90 -0.29
CA GLU A 33 -5.34 2.79 0.07
C GLU A 33 -5.69 1.92 -1.14
N CYS A 34 -5.64 0.61 -0.96
CA CYS A 34 -6.16 -0.41 -1.87
C CYS A 34 -5.73 -0.17 -3.34
N GLY A 35 -6.58 0.41 -4.17
CA GLY A 35 -6.26 0.77 -5.55
C GLY A 35 -5.06 1.72 -5.66
N GLY A 36 -4.87 2.62 -4.71
CA GLY A 36 -3.70 3.49 -4.61
C GLY A 36 -2.42 2.70 -4.34
N LEU A 37 -2.46 1.72 -3.42
CA LEU A 37 -1.34 0.80 -3.20
C LEU A 37 -1.00 0.04 -4.48
N ILE A 38 -2.01 -0.51 -5.17
CA ILE A 38 -1.82 -1.23 -6.44
C ILE A 38 -1.13 -0.34 -7.47
N TYR A 39 -1.59 0.92 -7.63
CA TYR A 39 -1.02 1.88 -8.58
C TYR A 39 0.46 2.19 -8.31
N LEU A 40 0.87 2.19 -7.05
CA LEU A 40 2.26 2.42 -6.66
C LEU A 40 3.19 1.20 -6.84
N CYS A 41 2.65 0.02 -7.09
CA CYS A 41 3.44 -1.19 -7.33
C CYS A 41 4.26 -1.11 -8.62
N ASP A 42 5.19 -2.06 -8.81
CA ASP A 42 6.01 -2.16 -10.02
C ASP A 42 5.15 -2.47 -11.25
N SER A 43 4.28 -3.44 -11.11
CA SER A 43 3.39 -3.87 -12.19
C SER A 43 2.21 -4.69 -11.67
N ALA A 44 1.20 -4.87 -12.51
CA ALA A 44 0.07 -5.76 -12.27
C ALA A 44 -0.05 -6.83 -13.35
N HIS A 45 -0.41 -8.05 -12.93
CA HIS A 45 -0.75 -9.16 -13.82
C HIS A 45 -2.27 -9.35 -13.81
N TYR A 46 -2.92 -9.03 -14.92
CA TYR A 46 -4.37 -9.11 -15.05
C TYR A 46 -4.79 -9.64 -16.42
N LYS A 47 -5.67 -10.64 -16.44
CA LYS A 47 -6.18 -11.28 -17.68
C LYS A 47 -5.07 -11.70 -18.65
N GLY A 48 -3.99 -12.28 -18.13
CA GLY A 48 -2.88 -12.78 -18.93
C GLY A 48 -1.90 -11.72 -19.45
N LYS A 49 -2.12 -10.44 -19.14
CA LYS A 49 -1.21 -9.34 -19.51
C LYS A 49 -0.48 -8.80 -18.28
N LYS A 50 0.72 -8.25 -18.50
CA LYS A 50 1.48 -7.50 -17.50
C LYS A 50 1.39 -6.00 -17.81
N TYR A 51 0.97 -5.22 -16.82
CA TYR A 51 0.80 -3.78 -16.89
C TYR A 51 1.83 -3.10 -15.99
N PRO A 52 2.80 -2.37 -16.50
CA PRO A 52 3.69 -1.55 -15.68
C PRO A 52 2.91 -0.45 -14.96
N LEU A 53 3.28 -0.20 -13.70
CA LEU A 53 2.67 0.82 -12.86
C LEU A 53 3.75 1.80 -12.36
N ALA A 54 3.51 2.54 -11.28
CA ALA A 54 4.42 3.61 -10.86
C ALA A 54 5.79 3.11 -10.38
N GLY A 55 5.91 1.85 -9.95
CA GLY A 55 7.20 1.26 -9.56
C GLY A 55 7.84 1.90 -8.33
N VAL A 56 7.02 2.41 -7.43
CA VAL A 56 7.43 2.92 -6.11
C VAL A 56 7.65 1.76 -5.15
N LEU A 57 6.66 0.87 -5.07
CA LEU A 57 6.70 -0.33 -4.23
C LEU A 57 7.35 -1.49 -5.00
N PRO A 58 8.20 -2.30 -4.35
CA PRO A 58 8.94 -3.39 -5.01
C PRO A 58 8.07 -4.64 -5.25
N PHE A 59 6.77 -4.46 -5.44
CA PHE A 59 5.80 -5.53 -5.59
C PHE A 59 5.24 -5.57 -7.00
N GLU A 60 4.97 -6.76 -7.49
CA GLU A 60 4.03 -7.00 -8.57
C GLU A 60 2.68 -7.39 -7.96
N ILE A 61 1.57 -7.12 -8.64
CA ILE A 61 0.23 -7.48 -8.18
C ILE A 61 -0.33 -8.60 -9.05
N GLY A 62 -0.76 -9.67 -8.41
CA GLY A 62 -1.54 -10.74 -9.05
C GLY A 62 -2.98 -10.72 -8.58
N PHE A 63 -3.92 -11.03 -9.48
CA PHE A 63 -5.36 -11.06 -9.18
C PHE A 63 -5.87 -12.49 -9.03
N GLN A 64 -6.81 -12.68 -8.10
CA GLN A 64 -7.45 -13.95 -7.79
C GLN A 64 -8.92 -13.95 -8.25
N LYS A 65 -9.48 -15.13 -8.50
CA LYS A 65 -10.91 -15.27 -8.84
C LYS A 65 -11.84 -15.05 -7.65
N LYS A 66 -11.34 -15.27 -6.43
CA LYS A 66 -12.07 -15.05 -5.17
C LYS A 66 -11.45 -13.86 -4.44
N PRO A 67 -12.23 -13.14 -3.63
CA PRO A 67 -11.67 -12.10 -2.75
C PRO A 67 -10.52 -12.65 -1.91
N VAL A 68 -9.44 -11.91 -1.82
CA VAL A 68 -8.28 -12.19 -0.95
C VAL A 68 -8.52 -11.62 0.43
N GLY A 69 -8.90 -10.34 0.49
CA GLY A 69 -9.38 -9.67 1.70
C GLY A 69 -10.82 -9.23 1.54
N TYR A 70 -11.66 -9.50 2.53
CA TYR A 70 -13.08 -9.16 2.48
C TYR A 70 -13.67 -8.97 3.88
N GLY A 71 -14.22 -7.78 4.14
CA GLY A 71 -14.96 -7.46 5.34
C GLY A 71 -14.16 -6.67 6.38
N TYR A 72 -14.45 -6.87 7.66
CA TYR A 72 -13.80 -6.11 8.72
C TYR A 72 -12.38 -6.59 8.98
N LEU A 73 -11.46 -5.62 9.04
CA LEU A 73 -10.06 -5.79 9.32
C LEU A 73 -9.73 -5.20 10.69
N SER A 74 -8.98 -5.93 11.49
CA SER A 74 -8.44 -5.45 12.77
C SER A 74 -6.92 -5.53 12.74
N LEU A 75 -6.28 -4.42 13.04
CA LEU A 75 -4.84 -4.24 12.94
C LEU A 75 -4.28 -3.80 14.29
N LYS A 76 -3.06 -4.25 14.60
CA LYS A 76 -2.28 -3.76 15.74
C LYS A 76 -0.98 -3.14 15.24
N SER A 77 -0.77 -1.87 15.60
CA SER A 77 0.44 -1.13 15.27
C SER A 77 1.67 -1.76 15.93
N ARG A 78 2.74 -1.95 15.16
CA ARG A 78 3.99 -2.59 15.58
C ARG A 78 5.04 -1.60 16.08
N CYS A 79 4.93 -0.36 15.65
CA CYS A 79 5.90 0.68 15.94
C CYS A 79 5.25 2.05 15.91
N ARG A 80 5.86 2.98 16.62
CA ARG A 80 5.51 4.40 16.49
C ARG A 80 5.98 4.95 15.13
N SER A 81 5.11 5.70 14.49
CA SER A 81 5.38 6.43 13.26
C SER A 81 4.68 7.78 13.27
N LYS A 82 4.82 8.59 12.21
CA LYS A 82 4.01 9.80 12.02
C LYS A 82 2.52 9.46 11.81
N TRP A 83 2.22 8.23 11.37
CA TRP A 83 0.87 7.77 11.04
C TRP A 83 0.13 7.17 12.23
N PHE A 84 0.82 6.43 13.11
CA PHE A 84 0.20 5.72 14.24
C PHE A 84 1.16 5.58 15.42
N ASP A 85 0.59 5.59 16.62
CA ASP A 85 1.31 5.20 17.83
C ASP A 85 1.56 3.69 17.87
N GLU A 86 2.61 3.30 18.58
CA GLU A 86 2.87 1.89 18.85
C GLU A 86 1.74 1.27 19.66
N ASN A 87 1.42 0.00 19.36
CA ASN A 87 0.33 -0.76 19.98
C ASN A 87 -1.09 -0.23 19.75
N ALA A 88 -1.30 0.82 18.94
CA ALA A 88 -2.62 1.28 18.58
C ALA A 88 -3.43 0.14 17.91
N LEU A 89 -4.70 -0.01 18.34
CA LEU A 89 -5.64 -0.94 17.72
C LEU A 89 -6.49 -0.17 16.70
N VAL A 90 -6.43 -0.60 15.46
CA VAL A 90 -7.06 0.06 14.32
C VAL A 90 -8.12 -0.85 13.75
N LYS A 91 -9.35 -0.33 13.64
CA LYS A 91 -10.46 -0.98 12.94
C LYS A 91 -10.59 -0.39 11.55
N ALA A 92 -10.69 -1.26 10.56
CA ALA A 92 -10.79 -0.92 9.16
C ALA A 92 -11.72 -1.90 8.44
N HIS A 93 -11.85 -1.76 7.14
CA HIS A 93 -12.38 -2.80 6.28
C HIS A 93 -11.43 -3.02 5.10
N GLU A 94 -11.56 -4.16 4.44
CA GLU A 94 -10.81 -4.50 3.24
C GLU A 94 -11.74 -5.15 2.20
N PHE A 95 -11.47 -4.85 0.94
CA PHE A 95 -12.14 -5.50 -0.18
C PHE A 95 -11.22 -5.52 -1.39
N HIS A 96 -10.50 -6.61 -1.61
CA HIS A 96 -9.61 -6.73 -2.75
C HIS A 96 -9.48 -8.18 -3.24
N TYR A 97 -9.31 -8.32 -4.56
CA TYR A 97 -9.05 -9.60 -5.24
C TYR A 97 -7.57 -9.80 -5.52
N SER A 98 -6.77 -8.80 -5.23
CA SER A 98 -5.35 -8.75 -5.55
C SER A 98 -4.50 -9.16 -4.38
N LYS A 99 -3.33 -9.71 -4.69
CA LYS A 99 -2.30 -9.95 -3.69
C LYS A 99 -0.94 -9.63 -4.29
N PRO A 100 -0.07 -9.00 -3.51
CA PRO A 100 1.26 -8.71 -3.96
C PRO A 100 2.12 -9.99 -4.06
N ILE A 101 3.01 -9.97 -5.04
CA ILE A 101 4.08 -10.95 -5.24
C ILE A 101 5.42 -10.21 -5.40
N LEU A 102 6.53 -10.87 -5.13
CA LEU A 102 7.85 -10.29 -5.37
C LEU A 102 8.07 -10.06 -6.86
N ALA A 103 8.50 -8.85 -7.24
CA ALA A 103 8.90 -8.54 -8.60
C ALA A 103 9.97 -9.54 -9.09
N GLY A 104 9.71 -10.19 -10.21
CA GLY A 104 10.59 -11.22 -10.77
C GLY A 104 10.58 -12.57 -10.03
N SER A 105 9.66 -12.80 -9.09
CA SER A 105 9.54 -14.06 -8.34
C SER A 105 8.09 -14.45 -8.10
N SER A 106 7.78 -15.73 -8.21
CA SER A 106 6.48 -16.28 -7.78
C SER A 106 6.35 -16.46 -6.26
N LYS A 107 7.35 -16.03 -5.48
CA LYS A 107 7.36 -16.19 -4.02
C LYS A 107 6.48 -15.15 -3.32
N PRO A 108 5.77 -15.54 -2.26
CA PRO A 108 4.96 -14.59 -1.48
C PRO A 108 5.85 -13.58 -0.75
N ILE A 109 5.33 -12.36 -0.59
CA ILE A 109 5.98 -11.18 0.03
C ILE A 109 6.41 -11.38 1.48
N SER A 110 5.84 -12.36 2.20
CA SER A 110 6.18 -12.62 3.61
C SER A 110 7.68 -12.76 3.89
N LYS A 111 8.52 -12.83 2.84
CA LYS A 111 9.98 -12.83 2.93
C LYS A 111 10.64 -11.47 2.63
N LEU A 112 9.85 -10.42 2.32
CA LEU A 112 10.35 -9.09 1.92
C LEU A 112 10.44 -8.08 3.05
N ALA A 113 9.86 -8.36 4.21
CA ALA A 113 9.87 -7.42 5.32
C ALA A 113 11.33 -7.13 5.75
N GLY A 114 11.80 -5.91 5.47
CA GLY A 114 13.06 -5.41 5.97
C GLY A 114 14.28 -5.67 5.09
N THR A 115 14.11 -5.83 3.77
CA THR A 115 15.25 -5.99 2.85
C THR A 115 15.96 -4.67 2.54
N SER A 116 15.28 -3.54 2.73
CA SER A 116 15.87 -2.21 2.57
C SER A 116 15.76 -1.39 3.86
N PRO A 117 16.77 -0.56 4.19
CA PRO A 117 16.69 0.35 5.32
C PRO A 117 15.48 1.28 5.20
N GLY A 118 14.66 1.35 6.25
CA GLY A 118 13.45 2.20 6.27
C GLY A 118 12.17 1.56 5.75
N GLU A 119 12.23 0.39 5.11
CA GLU A 119 11.04 -0.37 4.72
C GLU A 119 10.51 -1.19 5.87
N ARG A 120 9.25 -1.02 6.22
CA ARG A 120 8.61 -1.78 7.30
C ARG A 120 7.10 -1.79 7.15
N TYR A 121 6.48 -2.76 7.82
CA TYR A 121 5.02 -2.77 7.98
C TYR A 121 4.61 -2.10 9.28
N GLN A 122 3.62 -1.22 9.19
CA GLN A 122 3.03 -0.54 10.34
C GLN A 122 2.28 -1.51 11.24
N PHE A 123 1.57 -2.48 10.64
CA PHE A 123 0.63 -3.31 11.36
C PHE A 123 0.91 -4.80 11.29
N ASN A 124 0.59 -5.48 12.40
CA ASN A 124 0.22 -6.89 12.40
C ASN A 124 -1.28 -7.00 12.16
N VAL A 125 -1.70 -7.93 11.31
CA VAL A 125 -3.11 -8.28 11.09
C VAL A 125 -3.57 -9.17 12.24
N VAL A 126 -4.57 -8.70 12.99
CA VAL A 126 -5.22 -9.46 14.06
C VAL A 126 -6.41 -10.24 13.52
N ARG A 127 -7.14 -9.63 12.58
CA ARG A 127 -8.27 -10.22 11.85
C ARG A 127 -8.31 -9.65 10.45
N GLY A 128 -8.55 -10.50 9.45
CA GLY A 128 -8.56 -10.14 8.03
C GLY A 128 -7.32 -10.66 7.31
N TYR A 129 -6.97 -10.05 6.17
CA TYR A 129 -5.85 -10.48 5.33
C TYR A 129 -4.73 -9.42 5.25
N GLY A 130 -5.07 -8.17 4.94
CA GLY A 130 -4.08 -7.12 4.69
C GLY A 130 -3.24 -7.39 3.43
N ILE A 131 -1.94 -7.11 3.50
CA ILE A 131 -1.02 -7.28 2.37
C ILE A 131 -0.65 -8.76 2.14
N ASP A 132 -0.38 -9.53 3.19
CA ASP A 132 0.18 -10.89 3.07
C ASP A 132 -0.46 -11.94 4.00
N GLY A 133 -1.57 -11.63 4.65
CA GLY A 133 -2.25 -12.46 5.63
C GLY A 133 -1.69 -12.32 7.05
N LYS A 134 -0.65 -11.50 7.25
CA LYS A 134 0.00 -11.29 8.56
C LYS A 134 0.26 -9.81 8.85
N GLN A 135 0.50 -9.02 7.82
CA GLN A 135 0.96 -7.63 7.93
C GLN A 135 0.20 -6.73 6.96
N ASP A 136 0.12 -5.44 7.31
CA ASP A 136 -0.41 -4.38 6.47
C ASP A 136 0.27 -3.03 6.78
N GLY A 137 -0.03 -2.00 5.97
CA GLY A 137 0.51 -0.67 6.16
C GLY A 137 2.00 -0.60 5.84
N PHE A 138 2.38 -0.74 4.57
CA PHE A 138 3.76 -0.59 4.13
C PHE A 138 4.21 0.86 4.29
N LEU A 139 5.36 1.03 4.96
CA LEU A 139 5.99 2.32 5.21
C LEU A 139 7.29 2.41 4.42
N GLN A 140 7.51 3.55 3.75
CA GLN A 140 8.77 3.91 3.12
C GLN A 140 8.89 5.44 3.10
N HIS A 141 9.86 6.01 3.80
CA HIS A 141 9.96 7.47 3.99
C HIS A 141 8.63 8.06 4.50
N ASN A 142 8.04 8.98 3.74
CA ASN A 142 6.76 9.62 4.03
C ASN A 142 5.56 8.95 3.32
N LEU A 143 5.76 7.75 2.75
CA LEU A 143 4.70 6.94 2.16
C LEU A 143 4.11 5.99 3.18
N PHE A 144 2.79 5.95 3.25
CA PHE A 144 2.00 4.88 3.85
C PHE A 144 1.10 4.26 2.78
N ALA A 145 1.19 2.95 2.58
CA ALA A 145 0.36 2.22 1.62
C ALA A 145 -0.24 0.95 2.26
N SER A 146 -1.55 0.73 2.10
CA SER A 146 -2.29 -0.31 2.80
C SER A 146 -3.42 -0.88 1.94
N PHE A 147 -3.82 -2.13 2.16
CA PHE A 147 -5.11 -2.63 1.69
C PHE A 147 -6.27 -2.25 2.61
N ALA A 148 -5.95 -1.89 3.86
CA ALA A 148 -6.94 -1.39 4.79
C ALA A 148 -7.56 -0.08 4.30
N HIS A 149 -8.89 0.01 4.35
CA HIS A 149 -9.63 1.25 4.20
C HIS A 149 -9.88 1.85 5.59
N LEU A 150 -9.25 3.00 5.84
CA LEU A 150 -9.30 3.70 7.12
C LEU A 150 -10.26 4.88 7.03
N HIS A 151 -11.16 4.97 8.01
CA HIS A 151 -12.04 6.13 8.12
C HIS A 151 -11.48 7.12 9.15
N ALA A 152 -11.28 8.37 8.75
CA ALA A 152 -10.63 9.39 9.59
C ALA A 152 -11.37 9.65 10.91
N SER A 153 -12.71 9.54 10.94
CA SER A 153 -13.47 9.71 12.18
C SER A 153 -13.27 8.56 13.18
N ALA A 154 -12.98 7.35 12.68
CA ALA A 154 -12.69 6.19 13.52
C ALA A 154 -11.20 6.10 13.91
N ASN A 155 -10.32 6.64 13.08
CA ASN A 155 -8.87 6.60 13.23
C ASN A 155 -8.28 7.98 12.89
N PRO A 156 -8.50 9.01 13.70
CA PRO A 156 -8.10 10.39 13.37
C PRO A 156 -6.59 10.58 13.28
N GLN A 157 -5.82 9.70 13.89
CA GLN A 157 -4.37 9.84 14.00
C GLN A 157 -3.67 9.82 12.64
N TRP A 158 -4.07 8.94 11.71
CA TRP A 158 -3.44 8.90 10.39
C TRP A 158 -3.67 10.19 9.59
N ALA A 159 -4.89 10.74 9.67
CA ALA A 159 -5.22 11.98 8.96
C ALA A 159 -4.44 13.18 9.54
N LYS A 160 -4.33 13.25 10.87
CA LYS A 160 -3.49 14.23 11.55
C LYS A 160 -2.03 14.10 11.13
N GLY A 161 -1.48 12.89 11.19
CA GLY A 161 -0.10 12.62 10.79
C GLY A 161 0.18 12.96 9.32
N PHE A 162 -0.78 12.72 8.43
CA PHE A 162 -0.67 13.13 7.02
C PHE A 162 -0.58 14.65 6.86
N VAL A 163 -1.45 15.40 7.56
CA VAL A 163 -1.44 16.87 7.52
C VAL A 163 -0.15 17.44 8.11
N GLU A 164 0.33 16.87 9.22
CA GLU A 164 1.62 17.25 9.82
C GLU A 164 2.79 17.04 8.85
N LEU A 165 2.86 15.85 8.23
CA LEU A 165 3.88 15.55 7.21
C LEU A 165 3.79 16.51 6.03
N ALA A 166 2.57 16.82 5.56
CA ALA A 166 2.36 17.74 4.45
C ALA A 166 2.80 19.16 4.78
N SER A 167 2.60 19.62 6.02
CA SER A 167 3.04 20.94 6.47
C SER A 167 4.54 21.03 6.72
N GLU A 168 5.19 19.91 7.06
CA GLU A 168 6.64 19.84 7.23
C GLU A 168 7.39 19.71 5.87
N TYR A 169 6.71 19.29 4.82
CA TYR A 169 7.31 19.11 3.49
C TYR A 169 7.56 20.47 2.82
N GLN A 170 8.82 20.84 2.72
CA GLN A 170 9.26 22.04 2.01
C GLN A 170 9.67 21.68 0.58
N HIS A 171 9.20 22.49 -0.36
CA HIS A 171 9.52 22.34 -1.80
C HIS A 171 10.94 22.77 -2.15
#